data_716e014407c67602b455804638c4427f
#
_entry.id   716e014407c67602b455804638c4427f
#
_cell.length_a   1.000
_cell.length_b   1.000
_cell.length_c   1.000
_cell.angle_alpha   90.00
_cell.angle_beta   90.00
_cell.angle_gamma   90.00
#
_symmetry.space_group_name_H-M   'P 1'
#
loop_
_entity.id
_entity.type
_entity.pdbx_description
1 polymer ?
#
loop_
_entity_poly.entity_id
_entity_poly.type
_entity_poly.pdbx_seq_one_letter_code
_entity_poly.pdbx_strand_id
1 'polypeptide(L)'
;EWITLSATEGTEGETTLTVTVQDNPDTAERSANVTLTPSAESVGPKAIRVTQEAKVLPPSFSMSYNGGEIPEEGFTIHYKGETSYDVDVVPVNVEWNVKVEYEAGSSGWLEANKVESENVNKIHIACNLDKRENTSSDPRTARVVVTTNVEDIGPFEIPVMQEGKPEFLSTLEEDVDFGVLTQSRVLVYPNNDYREMPYTEWDFILWDEGISYDGVNVFTGSGDKMCLKVAGEVLTQNDDNEYYLADGTYTVVANFDSGTITPEIGQISGGAFGYSHPLFPNGSWYIRMQDDAVTGDACIKEGTMTVARSGETYTLTFDFTSDAGYKVTGSFEGALNVRAQ
;
A
#
# COMPACT_ATOMS: atom_id res chain seq x y z
N GLU A 1 -17.00 -42.06 24.74
CA GLU A 1 -16.11 -43.05 25.44
C GLU A 1 -15.36 -43.82 24.37
N TRP A 2 -14.02 -43.79 24.36
CA TRP A 2 -13.21 -44.38 23.27
C TRP A 2 -12.58 -45.73 23.65
N ILE A 3 -12.76 -46.20 24.89
CA ILE A 3 -12.32 -47.49 25.40
C ILE A 3 -13.54 -48.32 25.80
N THR A 4 -13.54 -49.56 25.35
CA THR A 4 -14.54 -50.57 25.76
C THR A 4 -13.81 -51.76 26.33
N LEU A 5 -14.31 -52.28 27.44
CA LEU A 5 -13.78 -53.46 28.13
C LEU A 5 -14.67 -54.66 27.87
N SER A 6 -14.07 -55.86 27.67
CA SER A 6 -14.83 -57.10 27.48
C SER A 6 -15.57 -57.56 28.72
N ALA A 7 -15.18 -57.10 29.90
CA ALA A 7 -15.82 -57.37 31.17
C ALA A 7 -15.56 -56.21 32.15
N THR A 8 -16.52 -55.94 33.02
CA THR A 8 -16.41 -54.98 34.15
C THR A 8 -16.24 -55.65 35.51
N GLU A 9 -16.42 -56.94 35.57
CA GLU A 9 -16.25 -57.78 36.73
C GLU A 9 -15.50 -59.04 36.38
N GLY A 10 -14.76 -59.60 37.31
CA GLY A 10 -14.03 -60.87 37.20
C GLY A 10 -14.15 -61.71 38.47
N THR A 11 -13.86 -63.02 38.35
CA THR A 11 -13.84 -63.95 39.45
C THR A 11 -12.43 -64.40 39.78
N GLU A 12 -12.26 -65.08 40.91
CA GLU A 12 -10.98 -65.68 41.30
C GLU A 12 -10.44 -66.62 40.21
N GLY A 13 -9.14 -66.49 39.90
CA GLY A 13 -8.42 -67.26 38.88
C GLY A 13 -7.85 -66.33 37.76
N GLU A 14 -7.44 -66.95 36.67
CA GLU A 14 -6.91 -66.27 35.51
C GLU A 14 -8.07 -65.80 34.63
N THR A 15 -8.11 -64.50 34.35
CA THR A 15 -9.13 -63.88 33.49
C THR A 15 -8.45 -62.95 32.48
N THR A 16 -8.80 -63.11 31.18
CA THR A 16 -8.36 -62.21 30.13
C THR A 16 -9.34 -61.08 29.99
N LEU A 17 -8.83 -59.83 30.16
CA LEU A 17 -9.59 -58.61 29.90
C LEU A 17 -9.14 -58.04 28.54
N THR A 18 -10.06 -58.00 27.58
CA THR A 18 -9.80 -57.36 26.30
C THR A 18 -10.20 -55.88 26.38
N VAL A 19 -9.23 -55.01 26.00
CA VAL A 19 -9.45 -53.57 25.88
C VAL A 19 -9.55 -53.25 24.40
N THR A 20 -10.72 -52.79 23.96
CA THR A 20 -10.95 -52.35 22.59
C THR A 20 -10.96 -50.81 22.53
N VAL A 21 -10.26 -50.25 21.62
CA VAL A 21 -10.18 -48.77 21.43
C VAL A 21 -10.77 -48.40 20.09
N GLN A 22 -11.48 -47.27 20.04
CA GLN A 22 -11.93 -46.63 18.82
C GLN A 22 -10.79 -45.78 18.21
N ASP A 23 -10.80 -45.54 16.91
CA ASP A 23 -9.82 -44.66 16.27
C ASP A 23 -9.78 -43.28 16.96
N ASN A 24 -8.59 -42.74 17.10
CA ASN A 24 -8.42 -41.36 17.58
C ASN A 24 -8.72 -40.39 16.45
N PRO A 25 -9.82 -39.62 16.47
CA PRO A 25 -10.11 -38.63 15.44
C PRO A 25 -9.29 -37.36 15.59
N ASP A 26 -8.67 -37.15 16.77
CA ASP A 26 -8.00 -35.91 17.13
C ASP A 26 -6.51 -35.95 16.78
N THR A 27 -5.94 -34.78 16.52
CA THR A 27 -4.51 -34.56 16.27
C THR A 27 -3.68 -34.45 17.53
N ALA A 28 -4.26 -34.81 18.68
CA ALA A 28 -3.59 -34.92 19.98
C ALA A 28 -3.61 -36.36 20.47
N GLU A 29 -2.53 -36.78 21.13
CA GLU A 29 -2.48 -38.05 21.87
C GLU A 29 -3.58 -38.07 22.96
N ARG A 30 -4.22 -39.21 23.15
CA ARG A 30 -5.15 -39.39 24.24
C ARG A 30 -4.77 -40.58 25.12
N SER A 31 -5.05 -40.49 26.41
CA SER A 31 -4.78 -41.58 27.33
C SER A 31 -5.89 -41.73 28.36
N ALA A 32 -6.07 -42.94 28.85
CA ALA A 32 -6.97 -43.26 29.93
C ALA A 32 -6.40 -44.40 30.81
N ASN A 33 -6.88 -44.53 32.03
CA ASN A 33 -6.49 -45.61 32.93
C ASN A 33 -7.62 -46.62 33.06
N VAL A 34 -7.31 -47.88 32.82
CA VAL A 34 -8.17 -49.02 33.20
C VAL A 34 -7.73 -49.45 34.59
N THR A 35 -8.59 -49.24 35.61
CA THR A 35 -8.27 -49.57 36.98
C THR A 35 -8.94 -50.87 37.37
N LEU A 36 -8.15 -51.82 37.84
CA LEU A 36 -8.59 -53.08 38.40
C LEU A 36 -8.67 -52.93 39.95
N THR A 37 -9.84 -53.01 40.49
CA THR A 37 -10.07 -52.91 41.96
C THR A 37 -10.44 -54.27 42.56
N PRO A 38 -9.54 -54.92 43.33
CA PRO A 38 -9.83 -56.13 43.94
C PRO A 38 -10.91 -55.98 45.04
N SER A 39 -11.71 -57.01 45.24
CA SER A 39 -12.72 -57.08 46.38
C SER A 39 -12.04 -57.34 47.70
N ALA A 40 -10.82 -57.90 47.75
CA ALA A 40 -10.06 -58.15 48.95
C ALA A 40 -9.39 -56.89 49.48
N GLU A 41 -9.72 -56.42 50.66
CA GLU A 41 -9.19 -55.18 51.28
C GLU A 41 -7.66 -55.17 51.44
N SER A 42 -7.01 -56.33 51.47
CA SER A 42 -5.54 -56.44 51.58
C SER A 42 -4.77 -56.22 50.26
N VAL A 43 -5.48 -56.10 49.15
CA VAL A 43 -4.87 -55.92 47.79
C VAL A 43 -5.30 -54.58 47.25
N GLY A 44 -4.33 -53.69 47.03
CA GLY A 44 -4.59 -52.34 46.40
C GLY A 44 -4.96 -52.41 44.94
N PRO A 45 -5.64 -51.40 44.42
CA PRO A 45 -6.00 -51.31 43.02
C PRO A 45 -4.75 -51.22 42.11
N LYS A 46 -4.86 -51.77 40.89
CA LYS A 46 -3.84 -51.64 39.84
C LYS A 46 -4.44 -50.92 38.64
N ALA A 47 -3.70 -49.91 38.12
CA ALA A 47 -4.06 -49.17 36.94
C ALA A 47 -3.16 -49.56 35.75
N ILE A 48 -3.79 -49.76 34.62
CA ILE A 48 -3.11 -49.94 33.30
C ILE A 48 -3.43 -48.70 32.52
N ARG A 49 -2.37 -47.95 32.13
CA ARG A 49 -2.53 -46.81 31.26
C ARG A 49 -2.60 -47.29 29.80
N VAL A 50 -3.65 -46.87 29.12
CA VAL A 50 -3.84 -47.04 27.68
C VAL A 50 -3.58 -45.68 27.01
N THR A 51 -2.62 -45.64 26.08
CA THR A 51 -2.29 -44.48 25.33
C THR A 51 -2.57 -44.72 23.85
N GLN A 52 -3.16 -43.76 23.17
CA GLN A 52 -3.40 -43.83 21.74
C GLN A 52 -2.81 -42.57 21.08
N GLU A 53 -1.97 -42.78 20.09
CA GLU A 53 -1.31 -41.73 19.35
C GLU A 53 -2.30 -40.79 18.64
N ALA A 54 -1.86 -39.61 18.36
CA ALA A 54 -2.57 -38.63 17.53
C ALA A 54 -2.83 -39.15 16.12
N LYS A 55 -3.93 -38.72 15.50
CA LYS A 55 -4.17 -38.93 14.08
C LYS A 55 -3.12 -38.19 13.25
N VAL A 56 -2.40 -38.89 12.42
CA VAL A 56 -1.50 -38.28 11.45
C VAL A 56 -2.33 -37.80 10.27
N LEU A 57 -2.31 -36.49 10.04
CA LEU A 57 -2.95 -35.90 8.86
C LEU A 57 -2.12 -36.21 7.59
N PRO A 58 -2.76 -36.44 6.44
CA PRO A 58 -2.02 -36.57 5.18
C PRO A 58 -1.26 -35.26 4.88
N PRO A 59 -0.13 -35.35 4.18
CA PRO A 59 0.56 -34.16 3.72
C PRO A 59 -0.36 -33.27 2.87
N SER A 60 -0.33 -31.98 3.11
CA SER A 60 -1.04 -31.01 2.28
C SER A 60 -0.37 -29.63 2.36
N PHE A 61 -0.59 -28.82 1.34
CA PHE A 61 -0.05 -27.47 1.25
C PHE A 61 -1.06 -26.58 0.56
N SER A 62 -1.34 -25.43 1.14
CA SER A 62 -2.19 -24.41 0.51
C SER A 62 -1.64 -23.01 0.75
N MET A 63 -1.97 -22.11 -0.15
CA MET A 63 -1.61 -20.69 -0.09
C MET A 63 -2.86 -19.84 -0.29
N SER A 64 -2.88 -18.67 0.34
CA SER A 64 -3.96 -17.70 0.18
C SER A 64 -3.42 -16.27 0.30
N TYR A 65 -4.17 -15.33 -0.27
CA TYR A 65 -3.88 -13.91 -0.17
C TYR A 65 -5.10 -13.15 0.35
N ASN A 66 -4.94 -12.41 1.45
CA ASN A 66 -6.04 -11.70 2.12
C ASN A 66 -7.27 -12.60 2.42
N GLY A 67 -7.04 -13.88 2.74
CA GLY A 67 -8.11 -14.85 3.02
C GLY A 67 -8.84 -15.40 1.79
N GLY A 68 -8.41 -15.07 0.58
CA GLY A 68 -8.92 -15.55 -0.71
C GLY A 68 -7.86 -16.29 -1.54
N GLU A 69 -8.20 -16.57 -2.77
CA GLU A 69 -7.25 -17.14 -3.75
C GLU A 69 -6.22 -16.09 -4.17
N ILE A 70 -5.02 -16.54 -4.55
CA ILE A 70 -4.01 -15.70 -5.18
C ILE A 70 -4.51 -15.37 -6.59
N PRO A 71 -4.46 -14.09 -7.04
CA PRO A 71 -4.85 -13.74 -8.40
C PRO A 71 -4.08 -14.57 -9.45
N GLU A 72 -4.75 -15.03 -10.48
CA GLU A 72 -4.14 -15.86 -11.54
C GLU A 72 -3.03 -15.10 -12.28
N GLU A 73 -3.23 -13.79 -12.49
CA GLU A 73 -2.23 -12.88 -13.05
C GLU A 73 -1.07 -12.57 -12.07
N GLY A 74 -1.19 -12.99 -10.80
CA GLY A 74 -0.21 -12.75 -9.75
C GLY A 74 -0.25 -11.33 -9.20
N PHE A 75 0.92 -10.77 -8.88
CA PHE A 75 1.07 -9.47 -8.24
C PHE A 75 1.75 -8.46 -9.16
N THR A 76 1.22 -7.24 -9.15
CA THR A 76 1.84 -6.10 -9.84
C THR A 76 2.45 -5.14 -8.83
N ILE A 77 3.73 -4.86 -8.98
CA ILE A 77 4.48 -3.89 -8.18
C ILE A 77 4.69 -2.64 -9.02
N HIS A 78 4.36 -1.47 -8.47
CA HIS A 78 4.64 -0.20 -9.11
C HIS A 78 6.14 -0.03 -9.41
N TYR A 79 6.51 0.75 -10.46
CA TYR A 79 7.91 0.91 -10.88
C TYR A 79 8.85 1.41 -9.77
N LYS A 80 8.36 2.15 -8.76
CA LYS A 80 9.13 2.57 -7.57
C LYS A 80 9.44 1.43 -6.60
N GLY A 81 8.73 0.31 -6.69
CA GLY A 81 9.00 -0.89 -5.91
C GLY A 81 8.68 -0.80 -4.43
N GLU A 82 7.77 0.06 -4.01
CA GLU A 82 7.44 0.27 -2.59
C GLU A 82 6.31 -0.63 -2.08
N THR A 83 5.65 -1.34 -2.99
CA THR A 83 4.59 -2.30 -2.65
C THR A 83 5.20 -3.64 -2.26
N SER A 84 4.64 -4.29 -1.24
CA SER A 84 4.95 -5.65 -0.85
C SER A 84 3.68 -6.48 -0.65
N TYR A 85 3.81 -7.80 -0.74
CA TYR A 85 2.71 -8.75 -0.59
C TYR A 85 3.08 -9.83 0.40
N ASP A 86 2.15 -10.17 1.29
CA ASP A 86 2.26 -11.29 2.20
C ASP A 86 1.28 -12.38 1.78
N VAL A 87 1.80 -13.54 1.37
CA VAL A 87 1.00 -14.72 1.02
C VAL A 87 0.99 -15.66 2.22
N ASP A 88 -0.19 -15.95 2.75
CA ASP A 88 -0.36 -16.90 3.84
C ASP A 88 -0.15 -18.34 3.34
N VAL A 89 0.55 -19.15 4.13
CA VAL A 89 0.87 -20.55 3.81
C VAL A 89 0.38 -21.47 4.92
N VAL A 90 -0.28 -22.56 4.55
CA VAL A 90 -0.72 -23.60 5.49
C VAL A 90 -0.09 -24.93 5.09
N PRO A 91 1.10 -25.26 5.61
CA PRO A 91 1.76 -26.55 5.39
C PRO A 91 1.28 -27.55 6.45
N VAL A 92 0.92 -28.76 6.04
CA VAL A 92 0.60 -29.88 6.93
C VAL A 92 1.48 -31.05 6.58
N ASN A 93 2.37 -31.46 7.49
CA ASN A 93 3.32 -32.57 7.30
C ASN A 93 4.15 -32.46 6.00
N VAL A 94 4.49 -31.24 5.61
CA VAL A 94 5.38 -30.95 4.47
C VAL A 94 6.42 -29.91 4.88
N GLU A 95 7.64 -30.09 4.37
CA GLU A 95 8.66 -29.05 4.34
C GLU A 95 8.54 -28.32 3.01
N TRP A 96 8.77 -27.01 3.00
CA TRP A 96 8.64 -26.19 1.80
C TRP A 96 9.74 -25.16 1.68
N ASN A 97 10.01 -24.73 0.46
CA ASN A 97 10.98 -23.71 0.13
C ASN A 97 10.40 -22.73 -0.90
N VAL A 98 10.98 -21.54 -0.94
CA VAL A 98 10.64 -20.49 -1.89
C VAL A 98 11.89 -19.99 -2.59
N LYS A 99 11.77 -19.70 -3.89
CA LYS A 99 12.81 -19.08 -4.71
C LYS A 99 12.18 -18.12 -5.72
N VAL A 100 12.99 -17.22 -6.26
CA VAL A 100 12.58 -16.32 -7.36
C VAL A 100 13.24 -16.79 -8.65
N GLU A 101 12.47 -16.91 -9.71
CA GLU A 101 12.93 -17.15 -11.08
C GLU A 101 12.59 -15.94 -11.95
N TYR A 102 13.61 -15.37 -12.60
CA TYR A 102 13.45 -14.17 -13.44
C TYR A 102 13.17 -14.57 -14.88
N GLU A 103 12.24 -13.87 -15.55
CA GLU A 103 11.80 -14.17 -16.90
C GLU A 103 12.23 -13.08 -17.89
N ALA A 104 11.94 -11.81 -17.59
CA ALA A 104 12.29 -10.69 -18.45
C ALA A 104 12.87 -9.53 -17.63
N GLY A 105 13.74 -8.76 -18.28
CA GLY A 105 14.44 -7.62 -17.67
C GLY A 105 15.63 -8.05 -16.82
N SER A 106 15.98 -7.21 -15.86
CA SER A 106 17.12 -7.43 -14.95
C SER A 106 16.78 -8.43 -13.84
N SER A 107 17.77 -9.18 -13.38
CA SER A 107 17.62 -10.07 -12.23
C SER A 107 17.97 -9.42 -10.91
N GLY A 108 17.54 -10.05 -9.81
CA GLY A 108 17.87 -9.66 -8.43
C GLY A 108 17.08 -8.45 -7.91
N TRP A 109 15.98 -8.08 -8.57
CA TRP A 109 15.11 -6.98 -8.15
C TRP A 109 13.99 -7.41 -7.20
N LEU A 110 13.61 -8.69 -7.23
CA LEU A 110 12.53 -9.26 -6.42
C LEU A 110 13.12 -10.17 -5.35
N GLU A 111 12.59 -10.10 -4.16
CA GLU A 111 12.85 -11.02 -3.06
C GLU A 111 11.55 -11.70 -2.65
N ALA A 112 11.63 -12.99 -2.35
CA ALA A 112 10.56 -13.76 -1.75
C ALA A 112 11.13 -14.51 -0.56
N ASN A 113 10.76 -14.07 0.63
CA ASN A 113 11.31 -14.57 1.88
C ASN A 113 10.28 -15.41 2.64
N LYS A 114 10.70 -16.60 3.07
CA LYS A 114 9.94 -17.43 3.98
C LYS A 114 9.93 -16.81 5.37
N VAL A 115 8.75 -16.57 5.92
CA VAL A 115 8.53 -16.07 7.28
C VAL A 115 7.81 -17.17 8.05
N GLU A 116 8.47 -17.73 9.05
CA GLU A 116 7.91 -18.79 9.90
C GLU A 116 8.00 -18.39 11.38
N SER A 117 6.91 -18.56 12.08
CA SER A 117 6.81 -18.48 13.54
C SER A 117 5.78 -19.48 14.06
N GLU A 118 5.62 -19.62 15.38
CA GLU A 118 4.78 -20.63 16.01
C GLU A 118 3.36 -20.76 15.43
N ASN A 119 2.80 -19.65 14.91
CA ASN A 119 1.43 -19.62 14.36
C ASN A 119 1.32 -18.89 13.02
N VAL A 120 2.44 -18.59 12.36
CA VAL A 120 2.45 -17.83 11.12
C VAL A 120 3.43 -18.44 10.14
N ASN A 121 2.92 -18.84 8.98
CA ASN A 121 3.74 -19.19 7.82
C ASN A 121 3.32 -18.28 6.68
N LYS A 122 4.28 -17.52 6.14
CA LYS A 122 4.03 -16.58 5.04
C LYS A 122 5.19 -16.58 4.05
N ILE A 123 4.89 -16.12 2.86
CA ILE A 123 5.88 -15.68 1.89
C ILE A 123 5.78 -14.16 1.80
N HIS A 124 6.82 -13.47 2.21
CA HIS A 124 6.94 -12.02 2.03
C HIS A 124 7.58 -11.73 0.68
N ILE A 125 6.85 -11.09 -0.22
CA ILE A 125 7.27 -10.75 -1.58
C ILE A 125 7.44 -9.23 -1.66
N ALA A 126 8.66 -8.76 -1.97
CA ALA A 126 8.99 -7.34 -2.05
C ALA A 126 10.13 -7.09 -3.04
N CYS A 127 10.31 -5.85 -3.46
CA CYS A 127 11.50 -5.50 -4.22
C CYS A 127 12.74 -5.44 -3.33
N ASN A 128 13.87 -5.92 -3.86
CA ASN A 128 15.18 -5.73 -3.23
C ASN A 128 15.51 -4.24 -3.12
N LEU A 129 15.94 -3.77 -1.97
CA LEU A 129 16.16 -2.34 -1.70
C LEU A 129 17.16 -1.67 -2.64
N ASP A 130 18.21 -2.38 -3.04
CA ASP A 130 19.27 -1.85 -3.90
C ASP A 130 18.85 -1.75 -5.38
N LYS A 131 17.83 -2.52 -5.79
CA LYS A 131 17.30 -2.58 -7.16
C LYS A 131 15.80 -2.33 -7.21
N ARG A 132 15.29 -1.58 -6.26
CA ARG A 132 13.86 -1.39 -6.04
C ARG A 132 13.17 -0.72 -7.22
N GLU A 133 13.74 0.39 -7.71
CA GLU A 133 13.15 1.14 -8.82
C GLU A 133 13.44 0.45 -10.17
N ASN A 134 12.40 0.23 -10.96
CA ASN A 134 12.56 -0.10 -12.37
C ASN A 134 12.74 1.21 -13.16
N THR A 135 13.94 1.48 -13.62
CA THR A 135 14.28 2.70 -14.38
C THR A 135 14.06 2.53 -15.89
N SER A 136 13.72 1.31 -16.35
CA SER A 136 13.35 1.05 -17.75
C SER A 136 11.89 1.39 -17.99
N SER A 137 11.55 1.82 -19.20
CA SER A 137 10.16 1.92 -19.66
C SER A 137 9.48 0.57 -19.81
N ASP A 138 10.27 -0.51 -19.99
CA ASP A 138 9.73 -1.87 -20.09
C ASP A 138 9.48 -2.46 -18.70
N PRO A 139 8.35 -3.18 -18.50
CA PRO A 139 8.13 -3.93 -17.28
C PRO A 139 9.15 -5.07 -17.14
N ARG A 140 9.38 -5.51 -15.91
CA ARG A 140 10.19 -6.69 -15.63
C ARG A 140 9.36 -7.72 -14.87
N THR A 141 9.58 -9.02 -15.21
CA THR A 141 8.78 -10.12 -14.69
C THR A 141 9.64 -11.19 -14.03
N ALA A 142 9.04 -11.83 -13.04
CA ALA A 142 9.60 -12.95 -12.33
C ALA A 142 8.48 -13.86 -11.83
N ARG A 143 8.84 -15.08 -11.43
CA ARG A 143 7.94 -15.99 -10.71
C ARG A 143 8.50 -16.30 -9.33
N VAL A 144 7.65 -16.28 -8.33
CA VAL A 144 7.94 -16.88 -7.04
C VAL A 144 7.53 -18.34 -7.09
N VAL A 145 8.53 -19.24 -7.01
CA VAL A 145 8.32 -20.67 -7.11
C VAL A 145 8.40 -21.29 -5.73
N VAL A 146 7.33 -21.95 -5.32
CA VAL A 146 7.22 -22.67 -4.03
C VAL A 146 7.27 -24.16 -4.28
N THR A 147 8.17 -24.83 -3.62
CA THR A 147 8.37 -26.29 -3.74
C THR A 147 8.18 -26.95 -2.38
N THR A 148 7.74 -28.22 -2.39
CA THR A 148 7.66 -29.03 -1.17
C THR A 148 8.57 -30.26 -1.28
N ASN A 149 8.77 -30.95 -0.15
CA ASN A 149 9.48 -32.24 -0.11
C ASN A 149 8.61 -33.44 -0.49
N VAL A 150 7.35 -33.21 -0.91
CA VAL A 150 6.40 -34.26 -1.32
C VAL A 150 6.17 -34.13 -2.83
N GLU A 151 6.48 -35.19 -3.59
CA GLU A 151 6.56 -35.19 -5.06
C GLU A 151 5.24 -34.72 -5.74
N ASP A 152 4.09 -35.08 -5.19
CA ASP A 152 2.78 -34.77 -5.75
C ASP A 152 2.19 -33.43 -5.25
N ILE A 153 2.93 -32.66 -4.45
CA ILE A 153 2.49 -31.38 -3.90
C ILE A 153 3.37 -30.24 -4.42
N GLY A 154 2.91 -29.57 -5.46
CA GLY A 154 3.64 -28.47 -6.14
C GLY A 154 4.45 -28.97 -7.34
N PRO A 155 5.33 -28.14 -7.94
CA PRO A 155 5.58 -26.76 -7.54
C PRO A 155 4.39 -25.81 -7.75
N PHE A 156 4.31 -24.75 -6.96
CA PHE A 156 3.36 -23.67 -7.14
C PHE A 156 4.10 -22.44 -7.65
N GLU A 157 3.48 -21.69 -8.54
CA GLU A 157 4.09 -20.51 -9.15
C GLU A 157 3.18 -19.29 -8.92
N ILE A 158 3.78 -18.18 -8.51
CA ILE A 158 3.10 -16.90 -8.35
C ILE A 158 3.78 -15.91 -9.29
N PRO A 159 3.11 -15.47 -10.37
CA PRO A 159 3.64 -14.45 -11.25
C PRO A 159 3.83 -13.12 -10.52
N VAL A 160 4.89 -12.40 -10.80
CA VAL A 160 5.13 -11.05 -10.29
C VAL A 160 5.67 -10.18 -11.40
N MET A 161 5.00 -9.09 -11.65
CA MET A 161 5.42 -8.05 -12.59
C MET A 161 5.74 -6.77 -11.83
N GLN A 162 6.82 -6.10 -12.21
CA GLN A 162 7.02 -4.71 -11.84
C GLN A 162 6.86 -3.84 -13.08
N GLU A 163 6.02 -2.82 -12.95
CA GLU A 163 5.76 -1.87 -14.02
C GLU A 163 7.05 -1.22 -14.52
N GLY A 164 7.06 -0.83 -15.81
CA GLY A 164 8.06 0.06 -16.37
C GLY A 164 7.85 1.49 -15.86
N LYS A 165 8.94 2.24 -15.79
CA LYS A 165 8.87 3.67 -15.48
C LYS A 165 8.17 4.38 -16.63
N PRO A 166 7.07 5.11 -16.41
CA PRO A 166 6.43 5.87 -17.47
C PRO A 166 7.38 6.96 -17.98
N GLU A 167 7.32 7.24 -19.26
CA GLU A 167 8.11 8.33 -19.88
C GLU A 167 7.68 9.68 -19.31
N PHE A 168 6.36 9.85 -19.13
CA PHE A 168 5.74 11.03 -18.52
C PHE A 168 4.87 10.62 -17.32
N LEU A 169 4.72 11.51 -16.37
CA LEU A 169 3.77 11.36 -15.26
C LEU A 169 2.36 11.80 -15.65
N SER A 170 2.28 12.72 -16.65
CA SER A 170 1.00 13.18 -17.20
C SER A 170 0.30 12.09 -17.99
N THR A 171 -1.02 12.05 -17.86
CA THR A 171 -1.91 11.24 -18.71
C THR A 171 -2.59 12.07 -19.78
N LEU A 172 -2.46 13.39 -19.73
CA LEU A 172 -3.01 14.32 -20.72
C LEU A 172 -2.13 14.31 -22.00
N GLU A 173 -2.78 14.11 -23.15
CA GLU A 173 -2.15 13.99 -24.47
C GLU A 173 -2.53 15.14 -25.42
N GLU A 174 -2.98 16.28 -24.89
CA GLU A 174 -3.37 17.47 -25.65
C GLU A 174 -3.16 18.76 -24.86
N ASP A 175 -3.10 19.89 -25.55
CA ASP A 175 -3.13 21.21 -24.94
C ASP A 175 -4.49 21.45 -24.27
N VAL A 176 -4.49 22.05 -23.09
CA VAL A 176 -5.69 22.38 -22.32
C VAL A 176 -5.76 23.86 -22.04
N ASP A 177 -6.93 24.45 -22.33
CA ASP A 177 -7.38 25.69 -21.74
C ASP A 177 -8.60 25.38 -20.85
N PHE A 178 -8.42 25.40 -19.54
CA PHE A 178 -9.47 25.09 -18.58
C PHE A 178 -10.35 26.28 -18.21
N GLY A 179 -10.17 27.44 -18.84
CA GLY A 179 -10.97 28.62 -18.60
C GLY A 179 -10.71 29.26 -17.25
N VAL A 180 -11.79 29.51 -16.47
CA VAL A 180 -11.70 30.24 -15.20
C VAL A 180 -12.15 29.36 -14.04
N LEU A 181 -11.23 29.12 -13.11
CA LEU A 181 -11.52 28.50 -11.81
C LEU A 181 -12.01 29.58 -10.84
N THR A 182 -12.97 29.24 -9.97
CA THR A 182 -13.61 30.22 -9.06
C THR A 182 -13.60 29.79 -7.59
N GLN A 183 -13.28 28.52 -7.34
CA GLN A 183 -13.24 27.95 -5.99
C GLN A 183 -11.81 27.75 -5.53
N SER A 184 -11.54 27.92 -4.23
CA SER A 184 -10.18 27.78 -3.72
C SER A 184 -10.13 27.19 -2.31
N ARG A 185 -9.06 26.44 -2.05
CA ARG A 185 -8.55 26.07 -0.73
C ARG A 185 -7.06 26.35 -0.74
N VAL A 186 -6.60 27.19 0.15
CA VAL A 186 -5.19 27.57 0.24
C VAL A 186 -4.69 27.37 1.65
N LEU A 187 -3.66 26.55 1.80
CA LEU A 187 -2.92 26.41 3.04
C LEU A 187 -1.65 27.25 2.97
N VAL A 188 -1.40 28.01 4.01
CA VAL A 188 -0.18 28.83 4.15
C VAL A 188 0.61 28.30 5.32
N TYR A 189 1.89 28.04 5.08
CA TYR A 189 2.84 27.63 6.09
C TYR A 189 3.84 28.77 6.32
N PRO A 190 3.53 29.69 7.24
CA PRO A 190 4.41 30.82 7.51
C PRO A 190 5.69 30.33 8.17
N ASN A 191 6.76 31.14 8.07
CA ASN A 191 8.01 30.86 8.77
C ASN A 191 7.78 30.89 10.30
N ASN A 192 8.23 29.87 11.00
CA ASN A 192 8.16 29.76 12.45
C ASN A 192 9.40 29.03 13.01
N ASP A 193 9.49 28.88 14.34
CA ASP A 193 10.61 28.24 15.04
C ASP A 193 10.87 26.76 14.61
N TYR A 194 9.92 26.15 13.92
CA TYR A 194 10.02 24.77 13.39
C TYR A 194 10.34 24.73 11.90
N ARG A 195 10.07 25.81 11.16
CA ARG A 195 10.27 25.95 9.73
C ARG A 195 11.06 27.21 9.43
N GLU A 196 12.37 27.16 9.58
CA GLU A 196 13.30 28.22 9.17
C GLU A 196 13.48 28.18 7.65
N MET A 197 12.41 28.49 6.90
CA MET A 197 12.48 28.53 5.44
C MET A 197 12.69 29.96 4.96
N PRO A 198 13.45 30.20 3.88
CA PRO A 198 13.64 31.53 3.32
C PRO A 198 12.43 32.06 2.57
N TYR A 199 11.31 31.35 2.61
CA TYR A 199 10.04 31.69 1.96
C TYR A 199 8.86 31.20 2.81
N THR A 200 7.65 31.73 2.54
CA THR A 200 6.39 31.14 3.00
C THR A 200 5.86 30.19 1.94
N GLU A 201 5.54 28.97 2.34
CA GLU A 201 4.96 27.96 1.44
C GLU A 201 3.44 28.16 1.34
N TRP A 202 2.95 28.16 0.12
CA TRP A 202 1.54 28.27 -0.20
C TRP A 202 1.10 27.06 -1.00
N ASP A 203 0.19 26.26 -0.45
CA ASP A 203 -0.42 25.10 -1.11
C ASP A 203 -1.82 25.47 -1.59
N PHE A 204 -1.98 25.56 -2.90
CA PHE A 204 -3.24 25.89 -3.56
C PHE A 204 -3.93 24.63 -4.06
N ILE A 205 -5.23 24.56 -3.85
CA ILE A 205 -6.15 23.75 -4.63
C ILE A 205 -7.21 24.70 -5.15
N LEU A 206 -7.28 24.86 -6.47
CA LEU A 206 -8.24 25.71 -7.17
C LEU A 206 -9.11 24.83 -8.07
N TRP A 207 -10.41 25.10 -8.14
CA TRP A 207 -11.30 24.29 -8.97
C TRP A 207 -12.48 25.10 -9.50
N ASP A 208 -13.18 24.57 -10.50
CA ASP A 208 -14.37 25.19 -11.06
C ASP A 208 -15.65 24.81 -10.29
N GLU A 209 -16.79 25.42 -10.66
CA GLU A 209 -18.07 25.22 -9.99
C GLU A 209 -18.64 23.81 -10.17
N GLY A 210 -18.18 23.03 -11.16
CA GLY A 210 -18.63 21.67 -11.41
C GLY A 210 -18.10 20.65 -10.41
N ILE A 211 -17.10 21.04 -9.62
CA ILE A 211 -16.49 20.22 -8.57
C ILE A 211 -16.95 20.67 -7.18
N SER A 212 -17.40 19.73 -6.37
CA SER A 212 -17.74 19.92 -4.97
C SER A 212 -16.63 19.38 -4.08
N TYR A 213 -16.33 20.10 -2.99
CA TYR A 213 -15.35 19.70 -1.98
C TYR A 213 -16.04 19.51 -0.61
N ASP A 214 -15.81 18.37 0.05
CA ASP A 214 -16.44 18.01 1.33
C ASP A 214 -15.91 18.78 2.55
N GLY A 215 -14.92 19.64 2.36
CA GLY A 215 -14.26 20.41 3.43
C GLY A 215 -13.15 19.65 4.15
N VAL A 216 -12.95 18.38 3.84
CA VAL A 216 -11.90 17.51 4.42
C VAL A 216 -10.91 17.07 3.35
N ASN A 217 -11.28 16.11 2.50
CA ASN A 217 -10.36 15.52 1.53
C ASN A 217 -11.01 15.03 0.23
N VAL A 218 -12.34 15.06 0.09
CA VAL A 218 -13.02 14.47 -1.07
C VAL A 218 -13.47 15.53 -2.04
N PHE A 219 -13.10 15.37 -3.32
CA PHE A 219 -13.60 16.14 -4.44
C PHE A 219 -14.51 15.25 -5.28
N THR A 220 -15.68 15.74 -5.65
CA THR A 220 -16.69 15.03 -6.45
C THR A 220 -17.23 15.93 -7.54
N GLY A 221 -17.76 15.33 -8.61
CA GLY A 221 -18.35 16.07 -9.74
C GLY A 221 -17.49 15.99 -10.98
N SER A 222 -17.70 16.96 -11.88
CA SER A 222 -17.00 17.05 -13.16
C SER A 222 -16.47 18.46 -13.36
N GLY A 223 -15.22 18.59 -13.82
CA GLY A 223 -14.56 19.87 -14.03
C GLY A 223 -13.05 19.83 -13.92
N ASP A 224 -12.46 20.98 -13.76
CA ASP A 224 -11.01 21.18 -13.78
C ASP A 224 -10.50 21.63 -12.40
N LYS A 225 -9.33 21.12 -12.03
CA LYS A 225 -8.66 21.42 -10.76
C LYS A 225 -7.17 21.71 -11.01
N MET A 226 -6.65 22.76 -10.36
CA MET A 226 -5.22 23.11 -10.35
C MET A 226 -4.68 23.01 -8.93
N CYS A 227 -3.66 22.22 -8.72
CA CYS A 227 -2.91 22.15 -7.47
C CYS A 227 -1.55 22.82 -7.68
N LEU A 228 -1.15 23.70 -6.76
CA LEU A 228 0.12 24.43 -6.84
C LEU A 228 0.80 24.48 -5.48
N LYS A 229 2.12 24.37 -5.48
CA LYS A 229 2.96 24.65 -4.32
C LYS A 229 3.87 25.83 -4.68
N VAL A 230 3.73 26.95 -3.95
CA VAL A 230 4.33 28.25 -4.29
C VAL A 230 5.18 28.77 -3.14
N ALA A 231 6.35 29.31 -3.45
CA ALA A 231 7.21 30.02 -2.51
C ALA A 231 6.90 31.55 -2.59
N GLY A 232 6.20 32.05 -1.60
CA GLY A 232 5.85 33.46 -1.44
C GLY A 232 6.79 34.20 -0.51
N GLU A 233 6.53 35.51 -0.31
CA GLU A 233 7.28 36.33 0.63
C GLU A 233 7.24 35.74 2.05
N VAL A 234 8.32 35.98 2.81
CA VAL A 234 8.42 35.49 4.19
C VAL A 234 7.42 36.24 5.07
N LEU A 235 6.48 35.49 5.63
CA LEU A 235 5.50 35.98 6.60
C LEU A 235 5.84 35.42 7.99
N THR A 236 5.86 36.29 9.00
CA THR A 236 6.09 35.87 10.38
C THR A 236 4.76 35.69 11.11
N GLN A 237 4.74 34.83 12.14
CA GLN A 237 3.54 34.55 12.95
C GLN A 237 2.91 35.79 13.64
N ASN A 238 3.63 36.90 13.73
CA ASN A 238 3.20 38.12 14.45
C ASN A 238 2.71 39.22 13.53
N ASP A 239 2.72 39.03 12.23
CA ASP A 239 2.14 39.99 11.31
C ASP A 239 0.61 39.88 11.40
N ASP A 240 -0.08 41.00 11.59
CA ASP A 240 -1.51 41.05 11.83
C ASP A 240 -2.34 40.36 10.72
N ASN A 241 -2.34 39.05 10.76
CA ASN A 241 -3.33 38.09 10.24
C ASN A 241 -3.87 38.20 8.81
N GLU A 242 -3.34 39.03 7.93
CA GLU A 242 -3.72 38.99 6.53
C GLU A 242 -2.59 38.32 5.69
N TYR A 243 -2.77 37.01 5.44
CA TYR A 243 -1.90 36.32 4.49
C TYR A 243 -2.33 36.69 3.07
N TYR A 244 -1.42 37.29 2.31
CA TYR A 244 -1.63 37.57 0.91
C TYR A 244 -0.43 37.16 0.07
N LEU A 245 -0.69 36.65 -1.12
CA LEU A 245 0.34 36.40 -2.12
C LEU A 245 0.60 37.69 -2.87
N ALA A 246 1.87 38.10 -2.99
CA ALA A 246 2.25 39.34 -3.65
C ALA A 246 1.97 39.30 -5.16
N ASP A 247 1.62 40.47 -5.73
CA ASP A 247 1.51 40.65 -7.16
C ASP A 247 2.85 40.37 -7.85
N GLY A 248 2.80 39.75 -9.01
CA GLY A 248 4.01 39.45 -9.75
C GLY A 248 3.92 38.22 -10.62
N THR A 249 5.06 37.83 -11.17
CA THR A 249 5.18 36.60 -11.93
C THR A 249 5.95 35.55 -11.15
N TYR A 250 5.36 34.37 -11.04
CA TYR A 250 5.91 33.20 -10.39
C TYR A 250 6.29 32.18 -11.45
N THR A 251 7.48 31.60 -11.33
CA THR A 251 8.03 30.71 -12.35
C THR A 251 8.17 29.29 -11.84
N VAL A 252 7.76 28.31 -12.63
CA VAL A 252 7.93 26.90 -12.31
C VAL A 252 9.41 26.53 -12.36
N VAL A 253 9.87 25.85 -11.29
CA VAL A 253 11.22 25.29 -11.16
C VAL A 253 11.15 23.80 -10.86
N ALA A 254 12.28 23.16 -10.60
CA ALA A 254 12.27 21.77 -10.14
C ALA A 254 11.42 21.61 -8.89
N ASN A 255 10.94 20.39 -8.66
CA ASN A 255 10.15 20.08 -7.47
C ASN A 255 10.93 20.44 -6.19
N PHE A 256 10.29 21.10 -5.24
CA PHE A 256 10.92 21.57 -4.00
C PHE A 256 11.47 20.43 -3.16
N ASP A 257 10.80 19.28 -3.16
CA ASP A 257 11.19 18.09 -2.40
C ASP A 257 12.25 17.24 -3.12
N SER A 258 12.72 17.67 -4.31
CA SER A 258 13.73 16.94 -5.10
C SER A 258 15.12 16.92 -4.46
N GLY A 259 15.40 17.85 -3.53
CA GLY A 259 16.73 18.07 -2.97
C GLY A 259 17.75 18.66 -3.97
N THR A 260 17.32 19.01 -5.18
CA THR A 260 18.20 19.57 -6.24
C THR A 260 18.26 21.10 -6.25
N ILE A 261 17.30 21.75 -5.60
CA ILE A 261 17.20 23.21 -5.49
C ILE A 261 16.90 23.64 -4.06
N THR A 262 17.23 24.89 -3.74
CA THR A 262 16.70 25.62 -2.59
C THR A 262 15.66 26.58 -3.15
N PRO A 263 14.37 26.46 -2.79
CA PRO A 263 13.32 27.35 -3.31
C PRO A 263 13.58 28.82 -2.97
N GLU A 264 13.24 29.69 -3.89
CA GLU A 264 13.31 31.14 -3.73
C GLU A 264 11.91 31.76 -3.88
N ILE A 265 11.72 32.96 -3.31
CA ILE A 265 10.49 33.73 -3.45
C ILE A 265 10.20 33.95 -4.95
N GLY A 266 8.93 33.78 -5.35
CA GLY A 266 8.49 33.89 -6.75
C GLY A 266 8.63 32.58 -7.54
N GLN A 267 8.90 31.46 -6.88
CA GLN A 267 8.99 30.16 -7.53
C GLN A 267 7.78 29.27 -7.25
N ILE A 268 7.50 28.37 -8.18
CA ILE A 268 6.47 27.34 -8.12
C ILE A 268 7.17 25.99 -8.19
N SER A 269 6.84 25.10 -7.27
CA SER A 269 7.33 23.73 -7.29
C SER A 269 6.79 22.97 -8.50
N GLY A 270 7.65 22.48 -9.38
CA GLY A 270 7.25 21.57 -10.45
C GLY A 270 6.61 20.30 -9.89
N GLY A 271 5.75 19.67 -10.65
CA GLY A 271 5.10 18.42 -10.28
C GLY A 271 6.11 17.28 -10.18
N ALA A 272 5.81 16.30 -9.31
CA ALA A 272 6.57 15.08 -9.15
C ALA A 272 5.66 13.92 -8.84
N PHE A 273 6.19 12.70 -8.94
CA PHE A 273 5.49 11.51 -8.47
C PHE A 273 5.15 11.64 -6.98
N GLY A 274 3.93 11.24 -6.62
CA GLY A 274 3.45 11.18 -5.25
C GLY A 274 2.37 10.13 -5.07
N TYR A 275 2.44 9.34 -4.00
CA TYR A 275 1.46 8.26 -3.73
C TYR A 275 0.06 8.78 -3.38
N SER A 276 -0.04 10.04 -2.97
CA SER A 276 -1.33 10.66 -2.67
C SER A 276 -2.00 11.32 -3.88
N HIS A 277 -1.38 11.20 -5.07
CA HIS A 277 -1.98 11.62 -6.32
C HIS A 277 -3.24 10.78 -6.65
N PRO A 278 -4.33 11.34 -7.14
CA PRO A 278 -4.57 12.75 -7.50
C PRO A 278 -5.12 13.62 -6.38
N LEU A 279 -5.29 13.09 -5.17
CA LEU A 279 -5.94 13.80 -4.07
C LEU A 279 -5.07 14.94 -3.53
N PHE A 280 -3.81 14.61 -3.17
CA PHE A 280 -2.77 15.54 -2.75
C PHE A 280 -1.51 15.27 -3.58
N PRO A 281 -1.41 15.85 -4.77
CA PRO A 281 -0.27 15.62 -5.65
C PRO A 281 0.99 16.28 -5.07
N ASN A 282 2.15 15.71 -5.39
CA ASN A 282 3.44 16.27 -5.02
C ASN A 282 3.83 17.38 -6.00
N GLY A 283 3.97 18.63 -5.54
CA GLY A 283 4.21 19.81 -6.35
C GLY A 283 2.97 20.24 -7.14
N SER A 284 3.18 20.75 -8.36
CA SER A 284 2.11 21.38 -9.15
C SER A 284 1.56 20.45 -10.23
N TRP A 285 0.21 20.38 -10.27
CA TRP A 285 -0.53 19.49 -11.15
C TRP A 285 -1.84 20.13 -11.59
N TYR A 286 -2.19 19.90 -12.87
CA TYR A 286 -3.55 20.06 -13.37
C TYR A 286 -4.26 18.69 -13.33
N ILE A 287 -5.57 18.67 -13.02
CA ILE A 287 -6.36 17.46 -12.90
C ILE A 287 -7.75 17.72 -13.47
N ARG A 288 -8.18 16.89 -14.43
CA ARG A 288 -9.55 16.88 -14.98
C ARG A 288 -10.34 15.76 -14.34
N MET A 289 -11.54 16.09 -13.91
CA MET A 289 -12.50 15.14 -13.33
C MET A 289 -13.76 15.04 -14.18
N GLN A 290 -14.31 13.85 -14.25
CA GLN A 290 -15.63 13.59 -14.85
C GLN A 290 -16.32 12.49 -14.03
N ASP A 291 -17.56 12.76 -13.59
CA ASP A 291 -18.38 11.82 -12.82
C ASP A 291 -17.64 11.22 -11.63
N ASP A 292 -17.00 12.08 -10.82
CA ASP A 292 -16.19 11.77 -9.64
C ASP A 292 -14.84 11.08 -9.94
N ALA A 293 -14.53 10.77 -11.18
CA ALA A 293 -13.28 10.12 -11.59
C ALA A 293 -12.30 11.09 -12.24
N VAL A 294 -11.01 10.87 -12.03
CA VAL A 294 -9.96 11.57 -12.80
C VAL A 294 -9.89 10.97 -14.19
N THR A 295 -10.03 11.83 -15.20
CA THR A 295 -10.02 11.43 -16.62
C THR A 295 -8.80 11.96 -17.37
N GLY A 296 -8.01 12.84 -16.75
CA GLY A 296 -6.78 13.37 -17.30
C GLY A 296 -6.04 14.20 -16.26
N ASP A 297 -4.73 14.16 -16.30
CA ASP A 297 -3.88 14.97 -15.44
C ASP A 297 -2.60 15.42 -16.16
N ALA A 298 -2.00 16.49 -15.67
CA ALA A 298 -0.76 17.02 -16.19
C ALA A 298 0.19 17.41 -15.06
N CYS A 299 1.35 16.80 -15.07
CA CYS A 299 2.48 17.12 -14.19
C CYS A 299 3.16 18.40 -14.69
N ILE A 300 3.01 19.51 -13.99
CA ILE A 300 3.54 20.81 -14.43
C ILE A 300 5.06 20.85 -14.26
N LYS A 301 5.79 21.19 -15.33
CA LYS A 301 7.26 21.23 -15.33
C LYS A 301 7.85 22.59 -15.64
N GLU A 302 7.15 23.39 -16.43
CA GLU A 302 7.64 24.68 -16.90
C GLU A 302 6.50 25.69 -16.95
N GLY A 303 6.84 26.97 -17.07
CA GLY A 303 5.90 28.04 -17.30
C GLY A 303 5.79 29.01 -16.15
N THR A 304 4.74 29.82 -16.18
CA THR A 304 4.55 30.94 -15.24
C THR A 304 3.10 31.05 -14.75
N MET A 305 2.96 31.61 -13.56
CA MET A 305 1.71 32.14 -13.03
C MET A 305 1.88 33.63 -12.81
N THR A 306 0.98 34.45 -13.35
CA THR A 306 0.91 35.87 -13.02
C THR A 306 -0.15 36.08 -11.97
N VAL A 307 0.19 36.81 -10.91
CA VAL A 307 -0.67 37.18 -9.80
C VAL A 307 -0.99 38.67 -9.88
N ALA A 308 -2.26 38.98 -9.87
CA ALA A 308 -2.77 40.34 -9.67
C ALA A 308 -3.86 40.35 -8.60
N ARG A 309 -3.80 41.30 -7.67
CA ARG A 309 -4.77 41.46 -6.56
C ARG A 309 -5.44 42.84 -6.62
N SER A 310 -6.75 42.84 -6.45
CA SER A 310 -7.54 44.06 -6.25
C SER A 310 -8.49 43.90 -5.06
N GLY A 311 -8.14 44.50 -3.94
CA GLY A 311 -8.85 44.25 -2.68
C GLY A 311 -8.68 42.81 -2.23
N GLU A 312 -9.76 42.08 -2.06
CA GLU A 312 -9.77 40.66 -1.68
C GLU A 312 -9.78 39.72 -2.91
N THR A 313 -9.98 40.26 -4.11
CA THR A 313 -10.07 39.46 -5.34
C THR A 313 -8.70 39.28 -5.95
N TYR A 314 -8.38 38.03 -6.25
CA TYR A 314 -7.20 37.63 -7.01
C TYR A 314 -7.58 37.27 -8.45
N THR A 315 -6.68 37.63 -9.37
CA THR A 315 -6.63 37.08 -10.71
C THR A 315 -5.28 36.35 -10.85
N LEU A 316 -5.33 35.04 -10.97
CA LEU A 316 -4.16 34.21 -11.26
C LEU A 316 -4.26 33.76 -12.71
N THR A 317 -3.24 34.02 -13.54
CA THR A 317 -3.22 33.57 -14.93
C THR A 317 -2.09 32.58 -15.12
N PHE A 318 -2.40 31.44 -15.72
CA PHE A 318 -1.50 30.29 -15.88
C PHE A 318 -1.10 30.11 -17.35
N ASP A 319 0.20 29.99 -17.58
CA ASP A 319 0.79 29.52 -18.85
C ASP A 319 1.85 28.47 -18.51
N PHE A 320 1.40 27.25 -18.37
CA PHE A 320 2.20 26.13 -17.95
C PHE A 320 2.46 25.15 -19.10
N THR A 321 3.46 24.29 -18.89
CA THR A 321 3.76 23.16 -19.77
C THR A 321 3.97 21.93 -18.90
N SER A 322 3.34 20.82 -19.30
CA SER A 322 3.44 19.52 -18.63
C SER A 322 4.79 18.83 -18.92
N ASP A 323 5.09 17.74 -18.22
CA ASP A 323 6.26 16.90 -18.50
C ASP A 323 6.18 16.19 -19.87
N ALA A 324 4.97 16.04 -20.43
CA ALA A 324 4.72 15.52 -21.77
C ALA A 324 4.79 16.61 -22.87
N GLY A 325 5.04 17.87 -22.50
CA GLY A 325 5.20 18.98 -23.43
C GLY A 325 3.91 19.69 -23.84
N TYR A 326 2.75 19.31 -23.33
CA TYR A 326 1.48 19.96 -23.62
C TYR A 326 1.26 21.21 -22.79
N LYS A 327 0.60 22.21 -23.39
CA LYS A 327 0.22 23.44 -22.70
C LYS A 327 -0.95 23.23 -21.77
N VAL A 328 -0.88 23.90 -20.60
CA VAL A 328 -1.95 23.94 -19.60
C VAL A 328 -2.18 25.41 -19.24
N THR A 329 -3.23 25.99 -19.78
CA THR A 329 -3.56 27.41 -19.66
C THR A 329 -4.93 27.61 -19.01
N GLY A 330 -5.15 28.79 -18.45
CA GLY A 330 -6.39 29.20 -17.82
C GLY A 330 -6.16 30.26 -16.77
N SER A 331 -7.17 30.52 -15.95
CA SER A 331 -7.08 31.51 -14.87
C SER A 331 -7.87 31.07 -13.64
N PHE A 332 -7.63 31.76 -12.54
CA PHE A 332 -8.50 31.78 -11.36
C PHE A 332 -8.93 33.21 -11.11
N GLU A 333 -10.20 33.41 -10.78
CA GLU A 333 -10.76 34.70 -10.35
C GLU A 333 -11.61 34.55 -9.10
N GLY A 334 -11.25 35.25 -8.04
CA GLY A 334 -12.01 35.22 -6.79
C GLY A 334 -11.19 35.54 -5.55
N ALA A 335 -11.84 35.49 -4.39
CA ALA A 335 -11.15 35.55 -3.10
C ALA A 335 -10.50 34.19 -2.80
N LEU A 336 -9.29 34.22 -2.24
CA LEU A 336 -8.63 33.01 -1.80
C LEU A 336 -9.13 32.58 -0.40
N ASN A 337 -9.58 31.34 -0.26
CA ASN A 337 -9.93 30.76 1.03
C ASN A 337 -8.66 30.26 1.74
N VAL A 338 -8.02 31.19 2.45
CA VAL A 338 -6.70 30.98 3.07
C VAL A 338 -6.82 30.46 4.50
N ARG A 339 -6.03 29.45 4.85
CA ARG A 339 -5.83 28.96 6.22
C ARG A 339 -4.33 28.86 6.53
N ALA A 340 -3.88 29.45 7.63
CA ALA A 340 -2.55 29.22 8.18
C ALA A 340 -2.49 27.88 8.91
N GLN A 341 -1.32 27.22 8.80
CA GLN A 341 -1.02 25.93 9.43
C GLN A 341 0.07 26.10 10.49
#